data_93bca66bb25f17d0c4df2571cfffd085
#
_entry.id   93bca66bb25f17d0c4df2571cfffd085
#
_cell.length_a   1.000
_cell.length_b   1.000
_cell.length_c   1.000
_cell.angle_alpha   90.00
_cell.angle_beta   90.00
_cell.angle_gamma   90.00
#
_symmetry.space_group_name_H-M   'P 1'
#
loop_
_entity.id
_entity.type
_entity.pdbx_description
1 polymer ?
#
loop_
_entity_poly.entity_id
_entity_poly.type
_entity_poly.pdbx_seq_one_letter_code
_entity_poly.pdbx_strand_id
1 'polypeptide(L)'
;MEIRGVAIEDTFAEAFTMRVARLVITARSPRWVREAALKLTGFATSVIGCKCEAGIERELGEEETPDGRPGVSVLFFTMGSDDLPKRLVERLGQTVLTCPTTACFDGLPDSPDRMTVGKSLRVFGDGFQASKVLGGRRYWRVPVMEGEFLVEESFGRQKGVGGGNFLILAESADAALAAAEAAVDAMAGMDGVILPFPGGVVRSGSKVGSKRYKGMIATTNDAFAPTLRAVTASALPEGVNSVLEIVLDGVDSDAISRAMRVGIDAACVDGVRAITAGNYGGKLGPHHFHLRRIMGDEGARGAGSPPRPQSATAAAGAPHQSDAGGGGTPPATPPAGPTGATGSG
;
A
#
# COMPACT_ATOMS: atom_id res chain seq x y z
N MET A 1 -3.65 13.19 25.97
CA MET A 1 -3.07 14.50 25.64
C MET A 1 -3.93 15.19 24.59
N GLU A 2 -3.80 16.50 24.45
CA GLU A 2 -4.53 17.28 23.44
C GLU A 2 -3.57 18.11 22.60
N ILE A 3 -3.90 18.26 21.32
CA ILE A 3 -3.18 19.11 20.38
C ILE A 3 -4.21 20.01 19.70
N ARG A 4 -4.10 21.33 19.86
CA ARG A 4 -5.06 22.32 19.31
C ARG A 4 -6.54 22.00 19.64
N GLY A 5 -6.81 21.48 20.85
CA GLY A 5 -8.16 21.08 21.27
C GLY A 5 -8.63 19.70 20.79
N VAL A 6 -7.82 18.99 20.01
CA VAL A 6 -8.09 17.63 19.56
C VAL A 6 -7.50 16.61 20.53
N ALA A 7 -8.31 15.69 21.01
CA ALA A 7 -7.88 14.63 21.92
C ALA A 7 -7.05 13.56 21.17
N ILE A 8 -5.82 13.29 21.61
CA ILE A 8 -5.05 12.14 21.16
C ILE A 8 -5.23 11.01 22.14
N GLU A 9 -5.89 9.94 21.69
CA GLU A 9 -6.19 8.79 22.52
C GLU A 9 -4.93 8.03 22.93
N ASP A 10 -4.97 7.39 24.11
CA ASP A 10 -3.90 6.52 24.60
C ASP A 10 -4.07 5.12 24.02
N THR A 11 -3.69 4.99 22.75
CA THR A 11 -3.82 3.77 21.97
C THR A 11 -2.64 3.63 21.01
N PHE A 12 -2.63 2.60 20.20
CA PHE A 12 -1.59 2.33 19.23
C PHE A 12 -2.16 1.80 17.91
N ALA A 13 -1.46 2.07 16.82
CA ALA A 13 -1.67 1.38 15.56
C ALA A 13 -0.88 0.07 15.56
N GLU A 14 -1.52 -1.01 15.13
CA GLU A 14 -0.90 -2.33 15.00
C GLU A 14 -0.57 -2.60 13.54
N ALA A 15 0.73 -2.79 13.24
CA ALA A 15 1.24 -2.94 11.90
C ALA A 15 2.06 -4.23 11.72
N PHE A 16 2.33 -4.59 10.47
CA PHE A 16 2.83 -5.89 10.08
C PHE A 16 4.18 -5.79 9.38
N THR A 17 5.03 -6.80 9.56
CA THR A 17 6.24 -6.93 8.78
C THR A 17 5.89 -7.34 7.36
N MET A 18 6.35 -6.55 6.38
CA MET A 18 6.17 -6.81 4.95
C MET A 18 7.52 -6.91 4.23
N ARG A 19 7.47 -7.22 2.95
CA ARG A 19 8.60 -7.11 2.02
C ARG A 19 8.39 -5.90 1.13
N VAL A 20 9.41 -5.08 0.99
CA VAL A 20 9.36 -3.86 0.19
C VAL A 20 10.42 -3.86 -0.90
N ALA A 21 10.06 -3.35 -2.07
CA ALA A 21 10.97 -2.95 -3.14
C ALA A 21 10.74 -1.47 -3.46
N ARG A 22 11.81 -0.77 -3.82
CA ARG A 22 11.77 0.60 -4.35
C ARG A 22 12.13 0.55 -5.83
N LEU A 23 11.34 1.21 -6.65
CA LEU A 23 11.55 1.34 -8.07
C LEU A 23 11.79 2.80 -8.42
N VAL A 24 12.70 3.05 -9.35
CA VAL A 24 12.87 4.35 -10.00
C VAL A 24 12.35 4.22 -11.42
N ILE A 25 11.31 4.96 -11.76
CA ILE A 25 10.72 5.02 -13.10
C ILE A 25 11.07 6.37 -13.69
N THR A 26 11.62 6.37 -14.88
CA THR A 26 11.95 7.60 -15.63
C THR A 26 11.21 7.63 -16.94
N ALA A 27 11.02 8.83 -17.50
CA ALA A 27 10.50 9.02 -18.85
C ALA A 27 11.00 10.37 -19.41
N ARG A 28 10.72 10.65 -20.70
CA ARG A 28 11.12 11.91 -21.35
C ARG A 28 10.51 13.16 -20.70
N SER A 29 9.39 13.03 -20.01
CA SER A 29 8.74 14.15 -19.33
C SER A 29 7.99 13.72 -18.06
N PRO A 30 7.76 14.64 -17.11
CA PRO A 30 6.99 14.37 -15.89
C PRO A 30 5.60 13.79 -16.16
N ARG A 31 4.95 14.21 -17.27
CA ARG A 31 3.65 13.65 -17.68
C ARG A 31 3.70 12.12 -17.81
N TRP A 32 4.66 11.61 -18.59
CA TRP A 32 4.74 10.17 -18.85
C TRP A 32 5.23 9.38 -17.63
N VAL A 33 6.09 9.97 -16.82
CA VAL A 33 6.47 9.42 -15.50
C VAL A 33 5.22 9.21 -14.63
N ARG A 34 4.38 10.25 -14.51
CA ARG A 34 3.16 10.22 -13.70
C ARG A 34 2.14 9.22 -14.23
N GLU A 35 1.91 9.17 -15.55
CA GLU A 35 0.99 8.20 -16.16
C GLU A 35 1.41 6.75 -15.88
N ALA A 36 2.70 6.44 -16.06
CA ALA A 36 3.24 5.11 -15.75
C ALA A 36 3.08 4.77 -14.27
N ALA A 37 3.47 5.68 -13.36
CA ALA A 37 3.42 5.47 -11.93
C ALA A 37 1.99 5.28 -11.40
N LEU A 38 1.03 6.10 -11.83
CA LEU A 38 -0.38 5.98 -11.44
C LEU A 38 -0.99 4.65 -11.91
N LYS A 39 -0.65 4.18 -13.12
CA LYS A 39 -1.12 2.87 -13.59
C LYS A 39 -0.45 1.72 -12.85
N LEU A 40 0.83 1.83 -12.56
CA LEU A 40 1.60 0.83 -11.84
C LEU A 40 1.09 0.64 -10.41
N THR A 41 0.80 1.73 -9.70
CA THR A 41 0.31 1.74 -8.32
C THR A 41 -1.21 1.54 -8.20
N GLY A 42 -1.94 1.69 -9.30
CA GLY A 42 -3.39 1.46 -9.35
C GLY A 42 -3.77 0.03 -8.96
N PHE A 43 -4.93 -0.14 -8.27
CA PHE A 43 -5.40 -1.42 -7.70
C PHE A 43 -4.33 -2.12 -6.85
N ALA A 44 -3.73 -1.36 -5.92
CA ALA A 44 -2.73 -1.86 -4.99
C ALA A 44 -2.89 -1.21 -3.60
N THR A 45 -4.14 -1.15 -3.12
CA THR A 45 -4.50 -0.47 -1.87
C THR A 45 -4.33 -1.35 -0.64
N SER A 46 -4.58 -2.65 -0.77
CA SER A 46 -4.45 -3.60 0.33
C SER A 46 -4.10 -5.00 -0.18
N VAL A 47 -3.16 -5.64 0.50
CA VAL A 47 -2.78 -7.05 0.21
C VAL A 47 -3.97 -8.00 0.28
N ILE A 48 -5.02 -7.69 1.03
CA ILE A 48 -6.22 -8.52 1.18
C ILE A 48 -6.91 -8.74 -0.17
N GLY A 49 -7.16 -7.65 -0.91
CA GLY A 49 -7.83 -7.70 -2.21
C GLY A 49 -6.87 -7.66 -3.39
N CYS A 50 -5.78 -6.89 -3.29
CA CYS A 50 -4.90 -6.57 -4.40
C CYS A 50 -3.62 -7.41 -4.45
N LYS A 51 -3.33 -8.19 -3.40
CA LYS A 51 -2.13 -9.01 -3.23
C LYS A 51 -0.82 -8.21 -3.06
N CYS A 52 -0.87 -6.91 -3.15
CA CYS A 52 0.23 -5.98 -2.87
C CYS A 52 -0.35 -4.63 -2.46
N GLU A 53 0.49 -3.82 -1.84
CA GLU A 53 0.26 -2.40 -1.60
C GLU A 53 1.32 -1.62 -2.35
N ALA A 54 0.96 -0.50 -2.98
CA ALA A 54 1.90 0.29 -3.75
C ALA A 54 1.48 1.76 -3.79
N GLY A 55 2.48 2.64 -3.82
CA GLY A 55 2.27 4.07 -3.90
C GLY A 55 3.47 4.80 -4.48
N ILE A 56 3.22 6.00 -4.95
CA ILE A 56 4.27 6.94 -5.30
C ILE A 56 4.85 7.48 -4.00
N GLU A 57 6.16 7.32 -3.82
CA GLU A 57 6.89 7.82 -2.68
C GLU A 57 7.18 9.32 -2.86
N ARG A 58 7.85 9.68 -3.97
CA ARG A 58 8.15 11.07 -4.33
C ARG A 58 8.54 11.22 -5.79
N GLU A 59 8.46 12.42 -6.30
CA GLU A 59 9.06 12.81 -7.58
C GLU A 59 10.57 12.91 -7.45
N LEU A 60 11.27 12.65 -8.56
CA LEU A 60 12.74 12.71 -8.66
C LEU A 60 13.16 13.71 -9.74
N GLY A 61 14.09 14.59 -9.40
CA GLY A 61 14.78 15.42 -10.37
C GLY A 61 15.69 14.63 -11.30
N GLU A 62 16.09 15.24 -12.40
CA GLU A 62 16.97 14.61 -13.40
C GLU A 62 18.31 14.17 -12.79
N GLU A 63 18.82 14.92 -11.83
CA GLU A 63 20.07 14.64 -11.10
C GLU A 63 19.98 13.45 -10.14
N GLU A 64 18.76 13.04 -9.75
CA GLU A 64 18.52 11.93 -8.84
C GLU A 64 18.30 10.60 -9.57
N THR A 65 18.20 10.62 -10.88
CA THR A 65 17.86 9.44 -11.68
C THR A 65 19.07 8.85 -12.42
N PRO A 66 19.11 7.51 -12.62
CA PRO A 66 20.26 6.85 -13.23
C PRO A 66 20.53 7.26 -14.69
N ASP A 67 19.55 7.80 -15.39
CA ASP A 67 19.63 8.16 -16.82
C ASP A 67 19.44 9.66 -17.08
N GLY A 68 19.40 10.49 -16.04
CA GLY A 68 19.32 11.94 -16.16
C GLY A 68 17.99 12.44 -16.72
N ARG A 69 16.91 11.70 -16.54
CA ARG A 69 15.57 12.09 -16.98
C ARG A 69 14.63 12.29 -15.78
N PRO A 70 13.57 13.09 -15.93
CA PRO A 70 12.54 13.19 -14.89
C PRO A 70 12.09 11.82 -14.44
N GLY A 71 11.94 11.62 -13.12
CA GLY A 71 11.62 10.32 -12.56
C GLY A 71 10.65 10.38 -11.38
N VAL A 72 10.34 9.20 -10.89
CA VAL A 72 9.53 8.99 -9.69
C VAL A 72 10.02 7.77 -8.93
N SER A 73 10.04 7.87 -7.61
CA SER A 73 10.23 6.72 -6.72
C SER A 73 8.89 6.12 -6.36
N VAL A 74 8.80 4.79 -6.47
CA VAL A 74 7.60 4.01 -6.14
C VAL A 74 7.98 2.90 -5.18
N LEU A 75 7.21 2.73 -4.11
CA LEU A 75 7.35 1.61 -3.19
C LEU A 75 6.27 0.56 -3.45
N PHE A 76 6.70 -0.70 -3.37
CA PHE A 76 5.83 -1.88 -3.45
C PHE A 76 5.99 -2.75 -2.23
N PHE A 77 4.86 -3.14 -1.62
CA PHE A 77 4.82 -3.99 -0.44
C PHE A 77 4.02 -5.26 -0.70
N THR A 78 4.50 -6.39 -0.15
CA THR A 78 3.76 -7.65 -0.09
C THR A 78 4.01 -8.34 1.25
N MET A 79 3.08 -9.22 1.67
CA MET A 79 3.29 -10.03 2.87
C MET A 79 4.39 -11.07 2.67
N GLY A 80 4.36 -11.79 1.55
CA GLY A 80 5.30 -12.86 1.23
C GLY A 80 6.45 -12.38 0.35
N SER A 81 7.63 -12.97 0.56
CA SER A 81 8.83 -12.69 -0.26
C SER A 81 8.68 -13.12 -1.72
N ASP A 82 7.90 -14.17 -1.99
CA ASP A 82 7.73 -14.77 -3.32
C ASP A 82 6.66 -14.05 -4.16
N ASP A 83 5.75 -13.33 -3.50
CA ASP A 83 4.73 -12.55 -4.18
C ASP A 83 5.31 -11.27 -4.81
N LEU A 84 6.28 -10.65 -4.18
CA LEU A 84 6.82 -9.36 -4.61
C LEU A 84 7.37 -9.38 -6.04
N PRO A 85 8.29 -10.31 -6.42
CA PRO A 85 8.80 -10.35 -7.79
C PRO A 85 7.71 -10.65 -8.81
N LYS A 86 6.72 -11.48 -8.46
CA LYS A 86 5.59 -11.79 -9.34
C LYS A 86 4.74 -10.55 -9.61
N ARG A 87 4.37 -9.82 -8.56
CA ARG A 87 3.58 -8.58 -8.71
C ARG A 87 4.34 -7.51 -9.49
N LEU A 88 5.67 -7.39 -9.27
CA LEU A 88 6.50 -6.45 -10.01
C LEU A 88 6.56 -6.80 -11.51
N VAL A 89 6.82 -8.06 -11.87
CA VAL A 89 6.86 -8.47 -13.29
C VAL A 89 5.53 -8.22 -13.98
N GLU A 90 4.42 -8.63 -13.37
CA GLU A 90 3.08 -8.42 -13.94
C GLU A 90 2.78 -6.94 -14.18
N ARG A 91 3.02 -6.11 -13.18
CA ARG A 91 2.69 -4.69 -13.23
C ARG A 91 3.63 -3.90 -14.12
N LEU A 92 4.94 -4.05 -13.96
CA LEU A 92 5.92 -3.36 -14.83
C LEU A 92 5.72 -3.73 -16.30
N GLY A 93 5.47 -5.01 -16.59
CA GLY A 93 5.21 -5.47 -17.95
C GLY A 93 3.95 -4.86 -18.57
N GLN A 94 2.90 -4.60 -17.77
CA GLN A 94 1.63 -4.11 -18.29
C GLN A 94 1.43 -2.60 -18.20
N THR A 95 2.26 -1.90 -17.43
CA THR A 95 2.05 -0.46 -17.19
C THR A 95 3.26 0.41 -17.53
N VAL A 96 4.48 -0.03 -17.22
CA VAL A 96 5.69 0.74 -17.48
C VAL A 96 6.27 0.39 -18.86
N LEU A 97 6.47 -0.90 -19.18
CA LEU A 97 6.96 -1.32 -20.49
C LEU A 97 6.05 -0.85 -21.64
N THR A 98 4.75 -0.76 -21.39
CA THR A 98 3.76 -0.31 -22.38
C THR A 98 3.61 1.20 -22.47
N CYS A 99 4.17 1.95 -21.50
CA CYS A 99 4.07 3.40 -21.47
C CYS A 99 5.19 4.04 -22.26
N PRO A 100 4.91 5.04 -23.13
CA PRO A 100 5.91 5.68 -23.97
C PRO A 100 7.11 6.24 -23.19
N THR A 101 8.30 6.08 -23.74
CA THR A 101 9.58 6.67 -23.30
C THR A 101 10.10 6.22 -21.94
N THR A 102 9.45 5.28 -21.27
CA THR A 102 9.81 4.88 -19.90
C THR A 102 11.07 4.02 -19.83
N ALA A 103 11.71 4.07 -18.66
CA ALA A 103 12.69 3.09 -18.21
C ALA A 103 12.43 2.77 -16.72
N CYS A 104 12.98 1.65 -16.22
CA CYS A 104 12.81 1.26 -14.84
C CYS A 104 14.13 0.76 -14.25
N PHE A 105 14.48 1.28 -13.08
CA PHE A 105 15.70 1.02 -12.35
C PHE A 105 15.41 0.59 -10.92
N ASP A 106 16.37 -0.09 -10.32
CA ASP A 106 16.32 -0.48 -8.91
C ASP A 106 16.60 0.73 -8.01
N GLY A 107 15.72 0.96 -7.05
CA GLY A 107 15.85 1.99 -6.03
C GLY A 107 16.45 1.49 -4.70
N LEU A 108 16.84 0.20 -4.60
CA LEU A 108 17.50 -0.40 -3.45
C LEU A 108 18.78 -1.14 -3.88
N PRO A 109 19.76 -0.45 -4.50
CA PRO A 109 20.92 -1.11 -5.10
C PRO A 109 21.82 -1.84 -4.09
N ASP A 110 21.84 -1.37 -2.84
CA ASP A 110 22.69 -1.91 -1.78
C ASP A 110 22.07 -3.12 -1.05
N SER A 111 20.80 -3.44 -1.36
CA SER A 111 20.19 -4.62 -0.74
C SER A 111 20.85 -5.91 -1.21
N PRO A 112 21.29 -6.79 -0.29
CA PRO A 112 21.85 -8.09 -0.64
C PRO A 112 20.80 -9.09 -1.14
N ASP A 113 19.52 -8.87 -0.80
CA ASP A 113 18.40 -9.73 -1.21
C ASP A 113 17.86 -9.23 -2.55
N ARG A 114 18.11 -9.99 -3.62
CA ARG A 114 17.88 -9.57 -5.01
C ARG A 114 16.78 -10.38 -5.69
N MET A 115 15.98 -9.71 -6.52
CA MET A 115 14.93 -10.30 -7.35
C MET A 115 15.23 -10.06 -8.83
N THR A 116 15.10 -11.07 -9.67
CA THR A 116 15.44 -11.01 -11.11
C THR A 116 14.26 -10.52 -11.98
N VAL A 117 13.72 -9.34 -11.67
CA VAL A 117 12.53 -8.77 -12.33
C VAL A 117 12.79 -8.42 -13.79
N GLY A 118 13.83 -7.65 -14.08
CA GLY A 118 14.17 -7.26 -15.46
C GLY A 118 14.61 -8.46 -16.31
N LYS A 119 15.25 -9.47 -15.68
CA LYS A 119 15.52 -10.74 -16.36
C LYS A 119 14.26 -11.45 -16.83
N SER A 120 13.16 -11.32 -16.11
CA SER A 120 11.85 -11.85 -16.52
C SER A 120 11.22 -11.01 -17.63
N LEU A 121 11.29 -9.68 -17.51
CA LEU A 121 10.70 -8.76 -18.50
C LEU A 121 11.41 -8.79 -19.86
N ARG A 122 12.73 -9.07 -19.89
CA ARG A 122 13.50 -9.10 -21.14
C ARG A 122 12.96 -10.08 -22.18
N VAL A 123 12.25 -11.13 -21.77
CA VAL A 123 11.72 -12.14 -22.67
C VAL A 123 10.69 -11.59 -23.65
N PHE A 124 10.10 -10.43 -23.35
CA PHE A 124 9.24 -9.71 -24.26
C PHE A 124 9.95 -9.34 -25.58
N GLY A 125 11.29 -9.21 -25.56
CA GLY A 125 12.10 -8.92 -26.75
C GLY A 125 12.31 -10.10 -27.71
N ASP A 126 11.75 -11.30 -27.41
CA ASP A 126 11.73 -12.48 -28.29
C ASP A 126 13.09 -12.88 -28.91
N GLY A 127 14.16 -12.74 -28.12
CA GLY A 127 15.53 -13.02 -28.57
C GLY A 127 16.28 -11.79 -29.13
N PHE A 128 15.60 -10.70 -29.43
CA PHE A 128 16.22 -9.48 -29.96
C PHE A 128 16.69 -8.51 -28.86
N GLN A 129 16.40 -8.79 -27.61
CA GLN A 129 16.89 -7.97 -26.49
C GLN A 129 18.41 -8.03 -26.39
N ALA A 130 19.02 -6.90 -26.07
CA ALA A 130 20.44 -6.79 -25.78
C ALA A 130 20.68 -6.43 -24.31
N SER A 131 21.87 -6.70 -23.79
CA SER A 131 22.24 -6.26 -22.44
C SER A 131 23.60 -5.61 -22.40
N LYS A 132 23.78 -4.72 -21.41
CA LYS A 132 25.08 -4.10 -21.08
C LYS A 132 25.26 -4.09 -19.57
N VAL A 133 26.51 -4.30 -19.14
CA VAL A 133 26.91 -4.14 -17.73
C VAL A 133 27.56 -2.77 -17.57
N LEU A 134 27.05 -1.97 -16.66
CA LEU A 134 27.57 -0.65 -16.31
C LEU A 134 27.68 -0.58 -14.78
N GLY A 135 28.84 -0.22 -14.26
CA GLY A 135 29.05 -0.15 -12.80
C GLY A 135 28.71 -1.43 -12.03
N GLY A 136 28.95 -2.60 -12.63
CA GLY A 136 28.61 -3.90 -12.04
C GLY A 136 27.11 -4.29 -12.12
N ARG A 137 26.25 -3.44 -12.62
CA ARG A 137 24.80 -3.67 -12.77
C ARG A 137 24.48 -3.98 -14.24
N ARG A 138 23.62 -4.98 -14.46
CA ARG A 138 23.18 -5.36 -15.82
C ARG A 138 21.88 -4.67 -16.17
N TYR A 139 21.84 -4.09 -17.35
CA TYR A 139 20.67 -3.45 -17.94
C TYR A 139 20.25 -4.17 -19.21
N TRP A 140 18.95 -4.37 -19.38
CA TRP A 140 18.35 -4.94 -20.58
C TRP A 140 17.74 -3.85 -21.43
N ARG A 141 18.03 -3.90 -22.73
CA ARG A 141 17.40 -3.11 -23.77
C ARG A 141 16.43 -4.03 -24.49
N VAL A 142 15.17 -3.85 -24.24
CA VAL A 142 14.07 -4.66 -24.79
C VAL A 142 13.48 -3.89 -25.97
N PRO A 143 13.52 -4.41 -27.21
CA PRO A 143 12.95 -3.71 -28.37
C PRO A 143 11.43 -3.62 -28.23
N VAL A 144 10.92 -2.43 -28.50
CA VAL A 144 9.50 -2.08 -28.53
C VAL A 144 9.23 -1.24 -29.77
N MET A 145 7.96 -1.04 -30.17
CA MET A 145 7.62 -0.29 -31.40
C MET A 145 8.11 1.15 -31.41
N GLU A 146 8.21 1.79 -30.23
CA GLU A 146 8.75 3.14 -30.10
C GLU A 146 10.29 3.20 -30.17
N GLY A 147 10.96 2.09 -29.94
CA GLY A 147 12.41 2.00 -29.83
C GLY A 147 12.82 0.92 -28.86
N GLU A 148 13.24 1.29 -27.65
CA GLU A 148 13.73 0.35 -26.65
C GLU A 148 13.22 0.71 -25.24
N PHE A 149 12.76 -0.32 -24.53
CA PHE A 149 12.51 -0.23 -23.08
C PHE A 149 13.77 -0.63 -22.32
N LEU A 150 14.29 0.26 -21.49
CA LEU A 150 15.45 0.01 -20.63
C LEU A 150 14.99 -0.44 -19.25
N VAL A 151 15.51 -1.58 -18.81
CA VAL A 151 15.20 -2.10 -17.47
C VAL A 151 16.41 -2.73 -16.82
N GLU A 152 16.63 -2.47 -15.55
CA GLU A 152 17.66 -3.14 -14.77
C GLU A 152 17.34 -4.61 -14.55
N GLU A 153 18.33 -5.51 -14.57
CA GLU A 153 18.13 -6.96 -14.47
C GLU A 153 17.54 -7.39 -13.15
N SER A 154 18.09 -6.86 -12.05
CA SER A 154 17.71 -7.27 -10.70
C SER A 154 17.36 -6.08 -9.82
N PHE A 155 16.40 -6.29 -8.95
CA PHE A 155 15.91 -5.30 -8.00
C PHE A 155 16.13 -5.76 -6.58
N GLY A 156 16.52 -4.84 -5.70
CA GLY A 156 16.63 -5.06 -4.28
C GLY A 156 15.28 -5.22 -3.61
N ARG A 157 15.24 -5.99 -2.53
CA ARG A 157 14.13 -6.01 -1.58
C ARG A 157 14.65 -6.06 -0.16
N GLN A 158 13.84 -5.59 0.77
CA GLN A 158 14.15 -5.61 2.20
C GLN A 158 12.90 -5.87 3.03
N LYS A 159 13.04 -5.94 4.34
CA LYS A 159 11.91 -5.87 5.26
C LYS A 159 11.39 -4.43 5.29
N GLY A 160 10.09 -4.30 5.32
CA GLY A 160 9.36 -3.06 5.53
C GLY A 160 8.23 -3.28 6.52
N VAL A 161 7.46 -2.25 6.77
CA VAL A 161 6.32 -2.26 7.70
C VAL A 161 5.10 -1.70 7.00
N GLY A 162 3.99 -2.43 7.02
CA GLY A 162 2.73 -1.99 6.44
C GLY A 162 1.61 -1.95 7.47
N GLY A 163 0.67 -1.03 7.27
CA GLY A 163 -0.50 -0.88 8.12
C GLY A 163 -0.34 0.06 9.31
N GLY A 164 0.66 0.94 9.32
CA GLY A 164 0.62 2.11 10.20
C GLY A 164 -0.69 2.87 9.93
N ASN A 165 -1.39 3.32 10.98
CA ASN A 165 -2.69 3.96 10.77
C ASN A 165 -3.07 4.92 11.88
N PHE A 166 -3.99 5.83 11.57
CA PHE A 166 -4.74 6.59 12.56
C PHE A 166 -6.13 6.94 12.01
N LEU A 167 -7.09 7.06 12.93
CA LEU A 167 -8.47 7.40 12.61
C LEU A 167 -8.75 8.83 13.08
N ILE A 168 -9.35 9.61 12.20
CA ILE A 168 -9.76 11.00 12.42
C ILE A 168 -11.25 10.99 12.75
N LEU A 169 -11.60 11.34 13.98
CA LEU A 169 -12.97 11.36 14.49
C LEU A 169 -13.48 12.81 14.47
N ALA A 170 -14.41 13.12 13.59
CA ALA A 170 -14.84 14.49 13.34
C ALA A 170 -16.36 14.70 13.51
N GLU A 171 -16.76 15.94 13.70
CA GLU A 171 -18.16 16.36 13.87
C GLU A 171 -18.99 16.21 12.60
N SER A 172 -18.33 16.33 11.43
CA SER A 172 -18.98 16.27 10.13
C SER A 172 -18.09 15.58 9.08
N ALA A 173 -18.68 15.20 7.96
CA ALA A 173 -17.95 14.65 6.82
C ALA A 173 -16.95 15.65 6.24
N ASP A 174 -17.31 16.93 6.17
CA ASP A 174 -16.45 17.98 5.63
C ASP A 174 -15.24 18.20 6.53
N ALA A 175 -15.42 18.25 7.87
CA ALA A 175 -14.34 18.37 8.81
C ALA A 175 -13.40 17.15 8.77
N ALA A 176 -13.96 15.94 8.67
CA ALA A 176 -13.15 14.72 8.53
C ALA A 176 -12.31 14.75 7.24
N LEU A 177 -12.91 15.17 6.12
CA LEU A 177 -12.21 15.24 4.83
C LEU A 177 -11.13 16.30 4.85
N ALA A 178 -11.41 17.51 5.32
CA ALA A 178 -10.42 18.59 5.43
C ALA A 178 -9.20 18.16 6.29
N ALA A 179 -9.46 17.50 7.42
CA ALA A 179 -8.41 16.98 8.29
C ALA A 179 -7.58 15.88 7.62
N ALA A 180 -8.24 14.98 6.88
CA ALA A 180 -7.56 13.90 6.16
C ALA A 180 -6.70 14.44 5.01
N GLU A 181 -7.20 15.42 4.25
CA GLU A 181 -6.46 16.10 3.19
C GLU A 181 -5.24 16.83 3.76
N ALA A 182 -5.40 17.58 4.85
CA ALA A 182 -4.28 18.25 5.53
C ALA A 182 -3.21 17.24 5.99
N ALA A 183 -3.63 16.08 6.51
CA ALA A 183 -2.70 15.02 6.89
C ALA A 183 -1.95 14.44 5.70
N VAL A 184 -2.64 14.14 4.61
CA VAL A 184 -2.04 13.60 3.37
C VAL A 184 -1.06 14.59 2.77
N ASP A 185 -1.44 15.86 2.66
CA ASP A 185 -0.59 16.92 2.10
C ASP A 185 0.69 17.10 2.92
N ALA A 186 0.57 17.06 4.27
CA ALA A 186 1.73 17.17 5.16
C ALA A 186 2.70 15.98 5.07
N MET A 187 2.20 14.80 4.71
CA MET A 187 3.01 13.59 4.51
C MET A 187 3.51 13.41 3.07
N ALA A 188 3.04 14.24 2.12
CA ALA A 188 3.39 14.09 0.72
C ALA A 188 4.91 14.21 0.48
N GLY A 189 5.47 13.25 -0.25
CA GLY A 189 6.90 13.23 -0.60
C GLY A 189 7.85 12.90 0.55
N MET A 190 7.34 12.43 1.69
CA MET A 190 8.20 11.94 2.78
C MET A 190 8.93 10.67 2.33
N ASP A 191 10.26 10.68 2.47
CA ASP A 191 11.10 9.54 2.09
C ASP A 191 10.76 8.29 2.91
N GLY A 192 10.64 7.17 2.20
CA GLY A 192 10.39 5.86 2.79
C GLY A 192 8.95 5.56 3.16
N VAL A 193 7.97 6.37 2.75
CA VAL A 193 6.55 6.19 3.11
C VAL A 193 5.64 6.31 1.89
N ILE A 194 4.58 5.52 1.87
CA ILE A 194 3.46 5.65 0.94
C ILE A 194 2.12 5.58 1.66
N LEU A 195 1.11 6.16 1.02
CA LEU A 195 -0.29 6.09 1.40
C LEU A 195 -1.02 5.31 0.28
N PRO A 196 -1.23 3.98 0.39
CA PRO A 196 -1.64 3.15 -0.74
C PRO A 196 -3.09 3.30 -1.16
N PHE A 197 -3.95 3.92 -0.33
CA PHE A 197 -5.35 4.10 -0.64
C PHE A 197 -5.61 5.32 -1.54
N PRO A 198 -6.75 5.37 -2.25
CA PRO A 198 -7.09 6.49 -3.13
C PRO A 198 -7.04 7.83 -2.42
N GLY A 199 -6.22 8.77 -2.93
CA GLY A 199 -5.99 10.06 -2.28
C GLY A 199 -5.37 9.97 -0.88
N GLY A 200 -4.79 8.81 -0.50
CA GLY A 200 -4.21 8.57 0.82
C GLY A 200 -5.23 8.32 1.93
N VAL A 201 -6.55 8.30 1.62
CA VAL A 201 -7.62 8.29 2.62
C VAL A 201 -8.48 7.04 2.52
N VAL A 202 -8.84 6.45 3.66
CA VAL A 202 -9.74 5.30 3.77
C VAL A 202 -11.07 5.73 4.39
N ARG A 203 -12.16 5.52 3.66
CA ARG A 203 -13.53 5.78 4.16
C ARG A 203 -14.23 4.54 4.68
N SER A 204 -13.83 3.36 4.21
CA SER A 204 -14.55 2.12 4.50
C SER A 204 -14.41 1.70 5.96
N GLY A 205 -13.22 1.85 6.51
CA GLY A 205 -12.86 1.23 7.77
C GLY A 205 -13.10 -0.28 7.72
N SER A 206 -12.35 -1.07 8.46
CA SER A 206 -12.63 -2.50 8.50
C SER A 206 -12.29 -3.13 9.83
N LYS A 207 -12.92 -4.25 10.12
CA LYS A 207 -12.56 -5.16 11.19
C LYS A 207 -12.34 -6.56 10.63
N VAL A 208 -11.61 -7.38 11.34
CA VAL A 208 -11.36 -8.79 10.97
C VAL A 208 -12.64 -9.60 11.01
N GLY A 209 -12.82 -10.43 10.00
CA GLY A 209 -13.90 -11.40 9.89
C GLY A 209 -15.26 -10.78 9.68
N SER A 210 -16.29 -11.59 9.89
CA SER A 210 -17.69 -11.19 9.76
C SER A 210 -18.55 -11.88 10.82
N LYS A 211 -19.50 -11.14 11.36
CA LYS A 211 -20.53 -11.68 12.27
C LYS A 211 -21.56 -12.55 11.54
N ARG A 212 -21.76 -12.33 10.25
CA ARG A 212 -22.85 -12.93 9.48
C ARG A 212 -22.39 -13.79 8.30
N TYR A 213 -21.34 -13.35 7.60
CA TYR A 213 -20.93 -13.98 6.33
C TYR A 213 -19.64 -14.76 6.53
N LYS A 214 -19.72 -16.10 6.46
CA LYS A 214 -18.55 -16.99 6.59
C LYS A 214 -17.56 -16.71 5.44
N GLY A 215 -16.26 -16.73 5.73
CA GLY A 215 -15.20 -16.57 4.74
C GLY A 215 -14.84 -15.13 4.40
N MET A 216 -15.56 -14.13 4.90
CA MET A 216 -15.14 -12.73 4.78
C MET A 216 -13.95 -12.45 5.70
N ILE A 217 -12.83 -12.01 5.09
CA ILE A 217 -11.60 -11.67 5.83
C ILE A 217 -11.77 -10.36 6.58
N ALA A 218 -12.45 -9.39 5.98
CA ALA A 218 -12.69 -8.07 6.54
C ALA A 218 -14.12 -7.60 6.24
N THR A 219 -14.70 -6.88 7.20
CA THR A 219 -16.04 -6.26 7.08
C THR A 219 -16.03 -4.88 7.76
N THR A 220 -17.14 -4.16 7.59
CA THR A 220 -17.35 -2.82 8.20
C THR A 220 -16.87 -2.76 9.64
N ASN A 221 -16.15 -1.70 9.97
CA ASN A 221 -15.77 -1.36 11.34
C ASN A 221 -16.99 -0.75 12.06
N ASP A 222 -17.85 -1.63 12.57
CA ASP A 222 -19.13 -1.26 13.16
C ASP A 222 -19.00 -0.43 14.45
N ALA A 223 -17.87 -0.50 15.14
CA ALA A 223 -17.61 0.33 16.32
C ALA A 223 -17.38 1.81 15.96
N PHE A 224 -16.82 2.07 14.78
CA PHE A 224 -16.52 3.42 14.30
C PHE A 224 -17.44 3.89 13.17
N ALA A 225 -18.54 3.19 12.91
CA ALA A 225 -19.54 3.60 11.92
C ALA A 225 -20.65 4.43 12.56
N PRO A 226 -20.74 5.76 12.33
CA PRO A 226 -21.71 6.62 13.02
C PRO A 226 -23.16 6.20 12.79
N THR A 227 -23.50 5.71 11.60
CA THR A 227 -24.85 5.23 11.24
C THR A 227 -25.28 3.98 12.02
N LEU A 228 -24.33 3.28 12.61
CA LEU A 228 -24.59 2.06 13.40
C LEU A 228 -24.59 2.30 14.90
N ARG A 229 -24.41 3.55 15.37
CA ARG A 229 -24.26 3.91 16.78
C ARG A 229 -25.37 3.33 17.67
N ALA A 230 -26.61 3.36 17.20
CA ALA A 230 -27.76 2.90 17.97
C ALA A 230 -27.91 1.37 18.05
N VAL A 231 -27.22 0.61 17.19
CA VAL A 231 -27.44 -0.84 17.02
C VAL A 231 -26.16 -1.67 17.23
N THR A 232 -25.05 -1.02 17.56
CA THR A 232 -23.76 -1.68 17.84
C THR A 232 -23.13 -1.16 19.13
N ALA A 233 -22.10 -1.85 19.61
CA ALA A 233 -21.23 -1.33 20.67
C ALA A 233 -20.30 -0.26 20.08
N SER A 234 -20.83 0.95 19.91
CA SER A 234 -20.10 2.07 19.33
C SER A 234 -18.95 2.53 20.23
N ALA A 235 -17.79 2.77 19.63
CA ALA A 235 -16.64 3.41 20.27
C ALA A 235 -16.56 4.92 20.01
N LEU A 236 -17.54 5.48 19.30
CA LEU A 236 -17.56 6.89 18.92
C LEU A 236 -17.93 7.78 20.11
N PRO A 237 -17.12 8.79 20.45
CA PRO A 237 -17.51 9.85 21.38
C PRO A 237 -18.75 10.59 20.92
N GLU A 238 -19.42 11.27 21.88
CA GLU A 238 -20.53 12.17 21.55
C GLU A 238 -20.07 13.29 20.61
N GLY A 239 -20.92 13.67 19.66
CA GLY A 239 -20.63 14.71 18.67
C GLY A 239 -19.81 14.26 17.48
N VAL A 240 -19.28 13.05 17.46
CA VAL A 240 -18.57 12.49 16.29
C VAL A 240 -19.58 11.92 15.29
N ASN A 241 -19.63 12.45 14.08
CA ASN A 241 -20.57 12.05 13.03
C ASN A 241 -19.88 11.54 11.76
N SER A 242 -18.56 11.63 11.67
CA SER A 242 -17.77 11.10 10.55
C SER A 242 -16.42 10.58 11.04
N VAL A 243 -15.94 9.53 10.38
CA VAL A 243 -14.61 8.95 10.63
C VAL A 243 -13.94 8.68 9.31
N LEU A 244 -12.72 9.16 9.15
CA LEU A 244 -11.80 8.78 8.07
C LEU A 244 -10.53 8.17 8.67
N GLU A 245 -9.89 7.34 7.91
CA GLU A 245 -8.67 6.66 8.31
C GLU A 245 -7.54 6.98 7.34
N ILE A 246 -6.34 7.16 7.86
CA ILE A 246 -5.10 7.18 7.08
C ILE A 246 -4.39 5.87 7.35
N VAL A 247 -3.99 5.17 6.27
CA VAL A 247 -3.16 3.97 6.33
C VAL A 247 -1.89 4.24 5.56
N LEU A 248 -0.76 3.86 6.14
CA LEU A 248 0.56 4.12 5.58
C LEU A 248 1.47 2.91 5.71
N ASP A 249 2.32 2.72 4.69
CA ASP A 249 3.37 1.72 4.68
C ASP A 249 4.73 2.40 4.60
N GLY A 250 5.72 1.85 5.26
CA GLY A 250 7.05 2.43 5.33
C GLY A 250 8.18 1.41 5.16
N VAL A 251 9.32 1.90 4.71
CA VAL A 251 10.54 1.09 4.57
C VAL A 251 11.06 0.57 5.92
N ASP A 252 10.69 1.25 7.01
CA ASP A 252 10.99 0.88 8.39
C ASP A 252 10.00 1.54 9.38
N SER A 253 10.13 1.18 10.66
CA SER A 253 9.27 1.72 11.72
C SER A 253 9.50 3.21 12.00
N ASP A 254 10.71 3.71 11.77
CA ASP A 254 11.04 5.12 12.00
C ASP A 254 10.39 6.01 10.94
N ALA A 255 10.39 5.57 9.69
CA ALA A 255 9.68 6.24 8.59
C ALA A 255 8.18 6.38 8.90
N ILE A 256 7.55 5.28 9.34
CA ILE A 256 6.13 5.30 9.75
C ILE A 256 5.90 6.24 10.94
N SER A 257 6.73 6.15 11.97
CA SER A 257 6.58 7.00 13.16
C SER A 257 6.69 8.49 12.83
N ARG A 258 7.65 8.87 11.97
CA ARG A 258 7.80 10.25 11.51
C ARG A 258 6.59 10.71 10.72
N ALA A 259 6.09 9.88 9.79
CA ALA A 259 4.94 10.20 8.97
C ALA A 259 3.66 10.31 9.81
N MET A 260 3.41 9.36 10.72
CA MET A 260 2.28 9.43 11.65
C MET A 260 2.33 10.70 12.49
N ARG A 261 3.50 11.10 13.02
CA ARG A 261 3.64 12.32 13.77
C ARG A 261 3.23 13.57 12.98
N VAL A 262 3.73 13.69 11.75
CA VAL A 262 3.42 14.80 10.84
C VAL A 262 1.95 14.80 10.45
N GLY A 263 1.41 13.65 10.05
CA GLY A 263 0.02 13.52 9.63
C GLY A 263 -0.98 13.76 10.78
N ILE A 264 -0.72 13.22 11.96
CA ILE A 264 -1.57 13.44 13.16
C ILE A 264 -1.56 14.91 13.55
N ASP A 265 -0.38 15.56 13.56
CA ASP A 265 -0.30 16.99 13.88
C ASP A 265 -1.11 17.82 12.88
N ALA A 266 -0.97 17.56 11.58
CA ALA A 266 -1.70 18.27 10.53
C ALA A 266 -3.22 18.01 10.58
N ALA A 267 -3.65 16.81 10.99
CA ALA A 267 -5.05 16.45 11.11
C ALA A 267 -5.76 17.13 12.30
N CYS A 268 -5.02 17.71 13.25
CA CYS A 268 -5.60 18.40 14.40
C CYS A 268 -6.09 19.81 14.02
N VAL A 269 -7.22 19.86 13.32
CA VAL A 269 -7.89 21.09 12.84
C VAL A 269 -9.31 21.22 13.43
N ASP A 270 -9.94 22.35 13.23
CA ASP A 270 -11.30 22.63 13.70
C ASP A 270 -12.30 21.57 13.21
N GLY A 271 -13.21 21.16 14.09
CA GLY A 271 -14.23 20.13 13.80
C GLY A 271 -13.75 18.69 14.00
N VAL A 272 -12.46 18.47 14.27
CA VAL A 272 -11.93 17.18 14.73
C VAL A 272 -12.05 17.07 16.24
N ARG A 273 -12.61 15.98 16.76
CA ARG A 273 -12.82 15.74 18.20
C ARG A 273 -11.70 14.89 18.80
N ALA A 274 -11.27 13.88 18.07
CA ALA A 274 -10.23 12.99 18.54
C ALA A 274 -9.46 12.32 17.40
N ILE A 275 -8.23 11.92 17.68
CA ILE A 275 -7.44 11.00 16.86
C ILE A 275 -7.26 9.70 17.65
N THR A 276 -7.59 8.58 17.03
CA THR A 276 -7.38 7.22 17.57
C THR A 276 -6.65 6.35 16.54
N ALA A 277 -6.47 5.05 16.82
CA ALA A 277 -5.82 4.14 15.88
C ALA A 277 -6.49 2.77 15.88
N GLY A 278 -6.36 2.05 14.76
CA GLY A 278 -6.81 0.69 14.62
C GLY A 278 -5.77 -0.31 15.13
N ASN A 279 -6.20 -1.26 15.97
CA ASN A 279 -5.38 -2.37 16.41
C ASN A 279 -6.19 -3.65 16.64
N TYR A 280 -5.49 -4.76 16.79
CA TYR A 280 -6.03 -6.09 17.06
C TYR A 280 -5.78 -6.54 18.51
N GLY A 281 -5.60 -5.58 19.42
CA GLY A 281 -5.23 -5.83 20.81
C GLY A 281 -3.76 -6.25 20.94
N GLY A 282 -2.91 -5.92 19.98
CA GLY A 282 -1.49 -6.24 19.97
C GLY A 282 -1.17 -7.72 19.71
N LYS A 283 -2.08 -8.46 19.08
CA LYS A 283 -1.97 -9.93 18.95
C LYS A 283 -1.64 -10.43 17.55
N LEU A 284 -1.76 -9.57 16.53
CA LEU A 284 -1.56 -9.96 15.14
C LEU A 284 -0.30 -9.39 14.53
N GLY A 285 -0.05 -8.10 14.69
CA GLY A 285 1.11 -7.42 14.14
C GLY A 285 2.24 -7.21 15.16
N PRO A 286 3.50 -7.39 14.79
CA PRO A 286 4.63 -7.21 15.70
C PRO A 286 5.01 -5.75 15.96
N HIS A 287 4.49 -4.80 15.18
CA HIS A 287 4.81 -3.38 15.28
C HIS A 287 3.66 -2.62 15.93
N HIS A 288 3.96 -1.88 17.00
CA HIS A 288 2.98 -1.10 17.75
C HIS A 288 3.40 0.37 17.79
N PHE A 289 2.60 1.23 17.16
CA PHE A 289 2.84 2.66 17.05
C PHE A 289 1.94 3.40 18.05
N HIS A 290 2.44 3.63 19.27
CA HIS A 290 1.71 4.31 20.33
C HIS A 290 1.55 5.80 20.02
N LEU A 291 0.31 6.27 19.83
CA LEU A 291 0.02 7.62 19.34
C LEU A 291 0.63 8.70 20.24
N ARG A 292 0.41 8.65 21.55
CA ARG A 292 0.93 9.64 22.48
C ARG A 292 2.46 9.68 22.50
N ARG A 293 3.11 8.52 22.42
CA ARG A 293 4.58 8.44 22.34
C ARG A 293 5.11 9.10 21.06
N ILE A 294 4.47 8.80 19.92
CA ILE A 294 4.81 9.42 18.64
C ILE A 294 4.68 10.94 18.72
N MET A 295 3.66 11.44 19.43
CA MET A 295 3.43 12.88 19.61
C MET A 295 4.28 13.52 20.70
N GLY A 296 5.22 12.78 21.34
CA GLY A 296 6.20 13.30 22.27
C GLY A 296 5.78 13.27 23.75
N ASP A 297 4.71 12.54 24.09
CA ASP A 297 4.35 12.29 25.49
C ASP A 297 5.17 11.10 26.03
N GLU A 298 6.37 11.38 26.53
CA GLU A 298 7.26 10.38 27.12
C GLU A 298 6.73 9.79 28.43
N GLY A 299 5.72 10.43 29.04
CA GLY A 299 5.05 9.97 30.27
C GLY A 299 4.05 8.82 30.04
N ALA A 300 3.64 8.56 28.83
CA ALA A 300 2.76 7.46 28.44
C ALA A 300 3.51 6.10 28.52
N ARG A 301 3.92 5.70 29.71
CA ARG A 301 4.35 4.33 29.97
C ARG A 301 3.08 3.48 29.95
N GLY A 302 3.07 2.48 29.06
CA GLY A 302 1.97 1.55 28.94
C GLY A 302 1.48 1.02 30.28
N ALA A 303 0.45 1.62 30.82
CA ALA A 303 -0.38 1.02 31.83
C ALA A 303 -1.12 -0.14 31.13
N GLY A 304 -0.69 -1.36 31.43
CA GLY A 304 -1.30 -2.58 30.92
C GLY A 304 -2.72 -2.74 31.45
N SER A 305 -3.66 -2.12 30.79
CA SER A 305 -5.05 -2.58 30.77
C SER A 305 -5.38 -2.79 29.29
N PRO A 306 -5.86 -3.98 28.91
CA PRO A 306 -6.27 -4.18 27.54
C PRO A 306 -7.36 -3.15 27.24
N PRO A 307 -7.22 -2.29 26.23
CA PRO A 307 -8.35 -1.51 25.75
C PRO A 307 -9.46 -2.51 25.40
N ARG A 308 -10.72 -2.13 25.61
CA ARG A 308 -11.86 -2.89 25.06
C ARG A 308 -11.50 -3.26 23.63
N PRO A 309 -11.79 -4.49 23.17
CA PRO A 309 -11.41 -4.92 21.85
C PRO A 309 -11.96 -3.92 20.84
N GLN A 310 -11.10 -3.07 20.35
CA GLN A 310 -11.39 -2.20 19.22
C GLN A 310 -11.48 -3.13 18.02
N SER A 311 -12.54 -3.00 17.24
CA SER A 311 -12.67 -3.75 16.02
C SER A 311 -11.53 -3.31 15.08
N ALA A 312 -10.71 -4.28 14.72
CA ALA A 312 -9.50 -4.05 13.98
C ALA A 312 -9.77 -3.51 12.58
N THR A 313 -8.97 -2.56 12.17
CA THR A 313 -8.87 -2.15 10.77
C THR A 313 -8.11 -3.21 9.98
N ALA A 314 -8.60 -3.58 8.80
CA ALA A 314 -7.97 -4.59 7.96
C ALA A 314 -6.93 -3.95 7.02
N ALA A 315 -6.00 -3.20 7.56
CA ALA A 315 -4.98 -2.57 6.75
C ALA A 315 -3.81 -3.50 6.37
N ALA A 316 -3.66 -4.66 7.04
CA ALA A 316 -2.59 -5.59 6.71
C ALA A 316 -3.07 -7.03 6.83
N GLY A 317 -2.77 -7.83 5.84
CA GLY A 317 -3.27 -9.18 5.67
C GLY A 317 -2.98 -10.13 6.83
N ALA A 318 -4.01 -10.79 7.30
CA ALA A 318 -3.81 -12.01 8.07
C ALA A 318 -3.11 -13.06 7.18
N PRO A 319 -2.12 -13.80 7.70
CA PRO A 319 -1.46 -14.83 6.92
C PRO A 319 -2.48 -15.88 6.48
N HIS A 320 -2.53 -16.14 5.19
CA HIS A 320 -3.19 -17.32 4.65
C HIS A 320 -2.45 -18.54 5.19
N GLN A 321 -3.05 -19.29 6.09
CA GLN A 321 -2.63 -20.67 6.33
C GLN A 321 -2.97 -21.44 5.05
N SER A 322 -1.94 -21.91 4.37
CA SER A 322 -2.08 -22.88 3.29
C SER A 322 -2.50 -24.21 3.90
N ASP A 323 -3.79 -24.53 3.85
CA ASP A 323 -4.24 -25.90 4.03
C ASP A 323 -3.76 -26.72 2.81
N ALA A 324 -2.75 -27.53 3.04
CA ALA A 324 -2.35 -28.61 2.18
C ALA A 324 -3.32 -29.79 2.44
N GLY A 325 -4.06 -30.19 1.43
CA GLY A 325 -4.66 -31.52 1.40
C GLY A 325 -6.14 -31.55 1.01
N GLY A 326 -6.42 -31.99 -0.21
CA GLY A 326 -7.75 -32.39 -0.62
C GLY A 326 -7.86 -32.53 -2.13
N GLY A 327 -7.57 -33.72 -2.66
CA GLY A 327 -7.77 -34.09 -4.05
C GLY A 327 -9.21 -33.88 -4.52
N GLY A 328 -9.40 -33.09 -5.52
CA GLY A 328 -10.65 -32.87 -6.22
C GLY A 328 -10.42 -33.01 -7.70
N THR A 329 -11.05 -34.02 -8.30
CA THR A 329 -11.13 -34.39 -9.71
C THR A 329 -11.42 -33.15 -10.59
N PRO A 330 -10.80 -33.01 -11.78
CA PRO A 330 -11.09 -31.92 -12.70
C PRO A 330 -12.52 -32.02 -13.26
N PRO A 331 -13.20 -30.89 -13.49
CA PRO A 331 -14.52 -30.90 -14.09
C PRO A 331 -14.45 -31.28 -15.57
N ALA A 332 -15.43 -32.10 -15.99
CA ALA A 332 -15.61 -32.59 -17.32
C ALA A 332 -15.78 -31.47 -18.36
N THR A 333 -15.17 -31.67 -19.50
CA THR A 333 -15.29 -30.87 -20.73
C THR A 333 -16.74 -30.85 -21.23
N PRO A 334 -17.32 -29.70 -21.62
CA PRO A 334 -18.65 -29.67 -22.22
C PRO A 334 -18.63 -30.26 -23.65
N PRO A 335 -19.73 -30.89 -24.10
CA PRO A 335 -19.80 -31.56 -25.41
C PRO A 335 -19.81 -30.52 -26.55
N ALA A 336 -19.16 -30.92 -27.66
CA ALA A 336 -19.13 -30.17 -28.91
C ALA A 336 -20.55 -30.04 -29.46
N GLY A 337 -20.96 -28.83 -29.82
CA GLY A 337 -22.21 -28.58 -30.56
C GLY A 337 -22.11 -29.03 -32.02
N PRO A 338 -23.27 -29.30 -32.69
CA PRO A 338 -23.31 -29.96 -33.99
C PRO A 338 -22.87 -29.03 -35.12
N THR A 339 -22.05 -29.59 -36.02
CA THR A 339 -21.69 -29.02 -37.32
C THR A 339 -22.93 -28.97 -38.21
N GLY A 340 -23.41 -27.77 -38.53
CA GLY A 340 -24.44 -27.54 -39.53
C GLY A 340 -23.83 -27.50 -40.93
N ALA A 341 -24.35 -28.35 -41.78
CA ALA A 341 -23.93 -28.55 -43.17
C ALA A 341 -24.39 -27.41 -44.09
N THR A 342 -23.56 -27.19 -45.06
CA THR A 342 -23.65 -26.49 -46.35
C THR A 342 -25.04 -26.48 -46.99
N GLY A 343 -25.42 -25.31 -47.54
CA GLY A 343 -26.48 -25.14 -48.53
C GLY A 343 -26.13 -23.98 -49.47
N SER A 344 -25.86 -24.31 -50.69
CA SER A 344 -25.64 -23.49 -51.86
C SER A 344 -26.83 -22.58 -52.22
N GLY A 345 -26.51 -21.38 -52.72
CA GLY A 345 -27.43 -20.42 -53.31
C GLY A 345 -26.68 -19.16 -53.69
#